data_7823c5003fc7fed3c8b31f436970780d
#
_entry.id   7823c5003fc7fed3c8b31f436970780d
#
_cell.length_a   1.000
_cell.length_b   1.000
_cell.length_c   1.000
_cell.angle_alpha   90.00
_cell.angle_beta   90.00
_cell.angle_gamma   90.00
#
_symmetry.space_group_name_H-M   'P 1'
#
loop_
_entity.id
_entity.type
_entity.pdbx_description
1 polymer ?
#
loop_
_entity_poly.entity_id
_entity_poly.type
_entity_poly.pdbx_seq_one_letter_code
_entity_poly.pdbx_strand_id
1 'polypeptide(L)'
;SKADWRTFVVLGDGELQEGSNWEAIMFAGHKGLSNLTAIVDRNRLQQGARTEDTNRLDPLGDKWAAFGWEVCEIDGHDYNALYECLAGPRGDRPRVVIANSLKGKGVSFMEDRVEWHHKVPSAEQFDLAKAELGAAK
;
A
#
# COMPACT_ATOMS: atom_id res chain seq x y z
N SER A 1 -26.11 -2.65 14.27
CA SER A 1 -26.31 -3.95 13.64
C SER A 1 -25.09 -4.83 13.91
N LYS A 2 -25.31 -6.09 14.20
CA LYS A 2 -24.24 -7.11 14.34
C LYS A 2 -23.88 -7.65 12.94
N ALA A 3 -23.44 -6.80 12.04
CA ALA A 3 -23.08 -7.22 10.69
C ALA A 3 -21.61 -7.65 10.65
N ASP A 4 -21.31 -8.77 10.03
CA ASP A 4 -19.96 -9.36 9.83
C ASP A 4 -19.20 -8.70 8.66
N TRP A 5 -19.39 -7.42 8.44
CA TRP A 5 -18.74 -6.74 7.33
C TRP A 5 -17.25 -6.57 7.58
N ARG A 6 -16.50 -6.81 6.52
CA ARG A 6 -15.08 -6.46 6.45
C ARG A 6 -14.94 -5.21 5.59
N THR A 7 -14.19 -4.25 6.08
CA THR A 7 -13.87 -3.02 5.36
C THR A 7 -12.39 -3.05 4.98
N PHE A 8 -12.12 -2.82 3.71
CA PHE A 8 -10.77 -2.68 3.19
C PHE A 8 -10.60 -1.26 2.64
N VAL A 9 -9.48 -0.63 2.96
CA VAL A 9 -9.09 0.66 2.41
C VAL A 9 -7.67 0.53 1.85
N VAL A 10 -7.47 1.02 0.63
CA VAL A 10 -6.14 1.07 0.00
C VAL A 10 -5.65 2.51 0.04
N LEU A 11 -4.43 2.70 0.51
CA LEU A 11 -3.77 4.00 0.68
C LEU A 11 -2.43 3.97 -0.05
N GLY A 12 -2.11 5.04 -0.76
CA GLY A 12 -0.75 5.26 -1.21
C GLY A 12 0.15 5.71 -0.05
N ASP A 13 1.43 5.38 -0.09
CA ASP A 13 2.37 5.82 0.94
C ASP A 13 2.55 7.35 0.95
N GLY A 14 2.59 8.00 -0.21
CA GLY A 14 2.57 9.46 -0.30
C GLY A 14 1.30 10.09 0.27
N GLU A 15 0.16 9.42 0.14
CA GLU A 15 -1.13 9.83 0.71
C GLU A 15 -1.08 9.84 2.24
N LEU A 16 -0.30 8.97 2.87
CA LEU A 16 -0.13 8.94 4.32
C LEU A 16 0.57 10.20 4.88
N GLN A 17 1.10 11.07 4.04
CA GLN A 17 1.62 12.37 4.47
C GLN A 17 0.51 13.39 4.76
N GLU A 18 -0.74 13.08 4.39
CA GLU A 18 -1.92 13.84 4.76
C GLU A 18 -2.28 13.60 6.24
N GLY A 19 -2.42 14.67 7.02
CA GLY A 19 -2.68 14.57 8.46
C GLY A 19 -3.99 13.87 8.81
N SER A 20 -5.02 14.02 7.97
CA SER A 20 -6.34 13.38 8.16
C SER A 20 -6.27 11.85 8.20
N ASN A 21 -5.32 11.23 7.49
CA ASN A 21 -5.10 9.80 7.56
C ASN A 21 -4.66 9.36 8.96
N TRP A 22 -3.73 10.11 9.57
CA TRP A 22 -3.24 9.79 10.91
C TRP A 22 -4.31 10.00 11.99
N GLU A 23 -5.19 10.98 11.83
CA GLU A 23 -6.36 11.16 12.69
C GLU A 23 -7.29 9.94 12.62
N ALA A 24 -7.59 9.45 11.42
CA ALA A 24 -8.41 8.26 11.20
C ALA A 24 -7.73 6.98 11.74
N ILE A 25 -6.43 6.83 11.54
CA ILE A 25 -5.64 5.70 12.03
C ILE A 25 -5.67 5.66 13.56
N MET A 26 -5.42 6.76 14.22
CA MET A 26 -5.47 6.88 15.69
C MET A 26 -6.88 6.55 16.21
N PHE A 27 -7.93 7.07 15.57
CA PHE A 27 -9.32 6.80 15.95
C PHE A 27 -9.69 5.32 15.80
N ALA A 28 -9.32 4.71 14.67
CA ALA A 28 -9.63 3.31 14.41
C ALA A 28 -8.94 2.36 15.40
N GLY A 29 -7.68 2.63 15.74
CA GLY A 29 -6.95 1.90 16.76
C GLY A 29 -7.58 2.07 18.16
N HIS A 30 -7.91 3.31 18.55
CA HIS A 30 -8.59 3.60 19.82
C HIS A 30 -9.94 2.89 19.94
N LYS A 31 -10.71 2.77 18.86
CA LYS A 31 -12.01 2.10 18.82
C LYS A 31 -11.92 0.59 18.66
N GLY A 32 -10.74 0.03 18.41
CA GLY A 32 -10.56 -1.39 18.16
C GLY A 32 -11.38 -1.88 16.97
N LEU A 33 -11.35 -1.16 15.84
CA LEU A 33 -12.15 -1.52 14.66
C LEU A 33 -11.59 -2.78 13.98
N SER A 34 -11.74 -3.93 14.60
CA SER A 34 -11.14 -5.21 14.17
C SER A 34 -11.64 -5.70 12.80
N ASN A 35 -12.73 -5.15 12.27
CA ASN A 35 -13.23 -5.44 10.93
C ASN A 35 -12.62 -4.55 9.84
N LEU A 36 -11.74 -3.60 10.19
CA LEU A 36 -11.04 -2.71 9.27
C LEU A 36 -9.65 -3.25 8.95
N THR A 37 -9.33 -3.29 7.65
CA THR A 37 -7.98 -3.57 7.15
C THR A 37 -7.56 -2.42 6.23
N ALA A 38 -6.46 -1.76 6.57
CA ALA A 38 -5.78 -0.82 5.69
C ALA A 38 -4.70 -1.58 4.89
N ILE A 39 -4.54 -1.22 3.63
CA ILE A 39 -3.47 -1.73 2.75
C ILE A 39 -2.69 -0.52 2.27
N VAL A 40 -1.41 -0.44 2.59
CA VAL A 40 -0.54 0.63 2.13
C VAL A 40 0.28 0.14 0.95
N ASP A 41 0.05 0.72 -0.24
CA ASP A 41 0.96 0.55 -1.37
C ASP A 41 2.26 1.33 -1.08
N ARG A 42 3.25 0.64 -0.50
CA ARG A 42 4.53 1.20 -0.10
C ARG A 42 5.52 1.14 -1.27
N ASN A 43 5.24 1.87 -2.33
CA ASN A 43 6.10 1.95 -3.52
C ASN A 43 7.21 3.01 -3.41
N ARG A 44 7.22 3.83 -2.35
CA ARG A 44 8.22 4.85 -2.02
C ARG A 44 8.29 6.03 -3.00
N LEU A 45 7.32 6.16 -3.90
CA LEU A 45 7.24 7.24 -4.88
C LEU A 45 5.93 8.00 -4.77
N GLN A 46 6.02 9.31 -4.90
CA GLN A 46 4.88 10.20 -4.97
C GLN A 46 5.11 11.22 -6.07
N GLN A 47 4.08 11.91 -6.47
CA GLN A 47 4.03 12.94 -7.53
C GLN A 47 5.36 13.27 -8.26
N GLY A 48 6.29 13.92 -7.63
CA GLY A 48 7.55 14.37 -8.22
C GLY A 48 8.81 13.91 -7.51
N ALA A 49 8.70 13.05 -6.46
CA ALA A 49 9.85 12.68 -5.62
C ALA A 49 9.65 11.32 -4.93
N ARG A 50 10.69 10.88 -4.21
CA ARG A 50 10.56 9.80 -3.23
C ARG A 50 9.83 10.30 -1.99
N THR A 51 9.04 9.43 -1.37
CA THR A 51 8.29 9.78 -0.14
C THR A 51 9.22 10.17 1.00
N GLU A 52 10.34 9.48 1.15
CA GLU A 52 11.32 9.74 2.22
C GLU A 52 12.08 11.06 2.05
N ASP A 53 12.22 11.54 0.81
CA ASP A 53 12.85 12.83 0.51
C ASP A 53 11.88 14.00 0.70
N THR A 54 10.58 13.73 0.63
CA THR A 54 9.53 14.77 0.79
C THR A 54 9.14 14.95 2.25
N ASN A 55 8.66 13.89 2.88
CA ASN A 55 8.30 13.86 4.30
C ASN A 55 8.40 12.43 4.82
N ARG A 56 9.39 12.18 5.66
CA ARG A 56 9.77 10.83 6.07
C ARG A 56 8.64 10.06 6.75
N LEU A 57 8.34 8.88 6.22
CA LEU A 57 7.34 7.96 6.76
C LEU A 57 7.94 6.88 7.65
N ASP A 58 9.17 6.45 7.38
CA ASP A 58 9.82 5.40 8.17
C ASP A 58 10.20 5.89 9.59
N PRO A 59 10.13 5.04 10.61
CA PRO A 59 9.66 3.65 10.57
C PRO A 59 8.14 3.56 10.51
N LEU A 60 7.59 3.18 9.36
CA LEU A 60 6.15 3.23 9.13
C LEU A 60 5.39 2.21 9.97
N GLY A 61 5.85 0.97 10.04
CA GLY A 61 5.21 -0.09 10.84
C GLY A 61 5.10 0.28 12.32
N ASP A 62 6.15 0.86 12.90
CA ASP A 62 6.16 1.27 14.30
C ASP A 62 5.11 2.36 14.59
N LYS A 63 4.89 3.27 13.67
CA LYS A 63 3.87 4.33 13.81
C LYS A 63 2.47 3.72 13.87
N TRP A 64 2.15 2.77 12.98
CA TRP A 64 0.88 2.06 13.00
C TRP A 64 0.72 1.22 14.27
N ALA A 65 1.76 0.51 14.68
CA ALA A 65 1.76 -0.27 15.91
C ALA A 65 1.51 0.61 17.16
N ALA A 66 2.12 1.81 17.21
CA ALA A 66 1.92 2.77 18.29
C ALA A 66 0.47 3.24 18.42
N PHE A 67 -0.30 3.27 17.34
CA PHE A 67 -1.73 3.54 17.36
C PHE A 67 -2.60 2.28 17.64
N GLY A 68 -1.99 1.13 17.96
CA GLY A 68 -2.71 -0.07 18.36
C GLY A 68 -3.18 -0.95 17.21
N TRP A 69 -2.62 -0.78 16.01
CA TRP A 69 -2.91 -1.64 14.87
C TRP A 69 -2.07 -2.92 14.88
N GLU A 70 -2.61 -4.00 14.36
CA GLU A 70 -1.86 -5.18 13.96
C GLU A 70 -1.14 -4.88 12.64
N VAL A 71 0.18 -5.02 12.62
CA VAL A 71 1.01 -4.70 11.45
C VAL A 71 1.46 -5.98 10.75
N CYS A 72 1.20 -6.05 9.45
CA CYS A 72 1.68 -7.08 8.55
C CYS A 72 2.51 -6.40 7.45
N GLU A 73 3.83 -6.57 7.46
CA GLU A 73 4.71 -5.99 6.45
C GLU A 73 5.23 -7.09 5.54
N ILE A 74 5.04 -6.93 4.23
CA ILE A 74 5.25 -7.97 3.23
C ILE A 74 5.86 -7.42 1.94
N ASP A 75 6.36 -8.31 1.08
CA ASP A 75 6.55 -8.03 -0.34
C ASP A 75 5.16 -7.90 -1.01
N GLY A 76 4.85 -6.71 -1.53
CA GLY A 76 3.58 -6.43 -2.21
C GLY A 76 3.37 -7.18 -3.53
N HIS A 77 4.40 -7.86 -4.03
CA HIS A 77 4.33 -8.70 -5.23
C HIS A 77 4.24 -10.20 -4.91
N ASP A 78 4.27 -10.59 -3.62
CA ASP A 78 4.00 -11.95 -3.19
C ASP A 78 2.50 -12.15 -2.92
N TYR A 79 1.81 -12.78 -3.87
CA TYR A 79 0.37 -13.04 -3.76
C TYR A 79 0.00 -13.97 -2.61
N ASN A 80 0.87 -14.89 -2.20
CA ASN A 80 0.61 -15.77 -1.07
C ASN A 80 0.69 -14.99 0.24
N ALA A 81 1.71 -14.16 0.41
CA ALA A 81 1.85 -13.28 1.58
C ALA A 81 0.68 -12.30 1.69
N LEU A 82 0.26 -11.70 0.55
CA LEU A 82 -0.93 -10.85 0.49
C LEU A 82 -2.18 -11.62 0.93
N TYR A 83 -2.40 -12.80 0.39
CA TYR A 83 -3.57 -13.63 0.73
C TYR A 83 -3.58 -13.98 2.21
N GLU A 84 -2.46 -14.43 2.77
CA GLU A 84 -2.35 -14.78 4.20
C GLU A 84 -2.64 -13.59 5.11
N CYS A 85 -2.09 -12.41 4.80
CA CYS A 85 -2.36 -11.19 5.56
C CYS A 85 -3.83 -10.73 5.46
N LEU A 86 -4.46 -10.87 4.29
CA LEU A 86 -5.84 -10.41 4.07
C LEU A 86 -6.89 -11.42 4.54
N ALA A 87 -6.66 -12.72 4.33
CA ALA A 87 -7.59 -13.78 4.66
C ALA A 87 -7.38 -14.39 6.05
N GLY A 88 -6.20 -14.22 6.63
CA GLY A 88 -5.79 -14.83 7.89
C GLY A 88 -6.67 -14.44 9.09
N PRO A 89 -6.53 -15.19 10.20
CA PRO A 89 -7.27 -14.94 11.42
C PRO A 89 -7.13 -13.49 11.90
N ARG A 90 -8.17 -12.98 12.52
CA ARG A 90 -8.19 -11.61 13.06
C ARG A 90 -8.18 -11.62 14.56
N GLY A 91 -7.42 -10.69 15.11
CA GLY A 91 -7.50 -10.34 16.53
C GLY A 91 -8.63 -9.34 16.81
N ASP A 92 -8.49 -8.61 17.87
CA ASP A 92 -9.41 -7.58 18.37
C ASP A 92 -9.03 -6.16 17.95
N ARG A 93 -8.06 -6.04 17.05
CA ARG A 93 -7.51 -4.76 16.58
C ARG A 93 -7.66 -4.60 15.06
N PRO A 94 -7.70 -3.36 14.54
CA PRO A 94 -7.59 -3.13 13.11
C PRO A 94 -6.23 -3.60 12.60
N ARG A 95 -6.17 -4.01 11.33
CA ARG A 95 -4.96 -4.52 10.68
C ARG A 95 -4.49 -3.57 9.60
N VAL A 96 -3.17 -3.36 9.52
CA VAL A 96 -2.54 -2.74 8.36
C VAL A 96 -1.64 -3.75 7.66
N VAL A 97 -1.74 -3.80 6.34
CA VAL A 97 -0.82 -4.53 5.45
C VAL A 97 0.05 -3.49 4.75
N ILE A 98 1.32 -3.41 5.12
CA ILE A 98 2.31 -2.58 4.45
C ILE A 98 2.91 -3.43 3.32
N ALA A 99 2.41 -3.22 2.12
CA ALA A 99 2.83 -3.94 0.94
C ALA A 99 3.99 -3.19 0.26
N ASN A 100 5.22 -3.63 0.53
CA ASN A 100 6.40 -3.08 -0.14
C ASN A 100 6.35 -3.48 -1.61
N SER A 101 6.11 -2.52 -2.48
CA SER A 101 5.93 -2.73 -3.90
C SER A 101 6.95 -1.95 -4.73
N LEU A 102 7.08 -2.33 -5.98
CA LEU A 102 7.85 -1.62 -6.98
C LEU A 102 6.87 -0.98 -7.97
N LYS A 103 6.84 0.35 -8.02
CA LYS A 103 6.00 1.07 -8.98
C LYS A 103 6.36 0.65 -10.41
N GLY A 104 5.36 0.28 -11.21
CA GLY A 104 5.55 -0.12 -12.61
C GLY A 104 6.14 -1.53 -12.80
N LYS A 105 6.08 -2.38 -11.78
CA LYS A 105 6.61 -3.75 -11.79
C LYS A 105 6.25 -4.52 -13.06
N GLY A 106 7.27 -5.10 -13.72
CA GLY A 106 7.13 -5.89 -14.94
C GLY A 106 7.21 -5.08 -16.23
N VAL A 107 7.34 -3.74 -16.15
CA VAL A 107 7.53 -2.86 -17.31
C VAL A 107 8.82 -2.09 -17.17
N SER A 108 9.86 -2.49 -17.90
CA SER A 108 11.25 -2.05 -17.71
C SER A 108 11.44 -0.54 -17.70
N PHE A 109 10.71 0.19 -18.54
CA PHE A 109 10.80 1.64 -18.63
C PHE A 109 9.93 2.39 -17.60
N MET A 110 9.11 1.67 -16.80
CA MET A 110 8.26 2.25 -15.75
C MET A 110 8.77 1.96 -14.34
N GLU A 111 9.52 0.87 -14.14
CA GLU A 111 9.96 0.43 -12.81
C GLU A 111 10.74 1.51 -12.08
N ASP A 112 10.32 1.79 -10.84
CA ASP A 112 10.92 2.77 -9.90
C ASP A 112 11.10 4.18 -10.49
N ARG A 113 10.18 4.61 -11.36
CA ARG A 113 10.27 5.90 -12.02
C ARG A 113 9.14 6.84 -11.65
N VAL A 114 9.52 7.97 -11.08
CA VAL A 114 8.62 9.03 -10.59
C VAL A 114 7.73 9.59 -11.70
N GLU A 115 8.28 9.76 -12.91
CA GLU A 115 7.56 10.33 -14.05
C GLU A 115 6.31 9.56 -14.45
N TRP A 116 6.21 8.28 -14.10
CA TRP A 116 5.03 7.45 -14.37
C TRP A 116 3.91 7.59 -13.34
N HIS A 117 4.04 8.53 -12.42
CA HIS A 117 2.94 8.83 -11.50
C HIS A 117 1.74 9.46 -12.21
N HIS A 118 1.97 10.28 -13.23
CA HIS A 118 0.93 10.98 -14.01
C HIS A 118 1.00 10.74 -15.52
N LYS A 119 2.06 10.11 -16.02
CA LYS A 119 2.32 9.97 -17.43
C LYS A 119 1.44 8.89 -18.07
N VAL A 120 0.86 9.22 -19.23
CA VAL A 120 0.18 8.25 -20.09
C VAL A 120 1.20 7.71 -21.10
N PRO A 121 1.32 6.39 -21.31
CA PRO A 121 2.23 5.82 -22.31
C PRO A 121 1.81 6.20 -23.73
N SER A 122 2.81 6.36 -24.64
CA SER A 122 2.55 6.43 -26.10
C SER A 122 2.06 5.07 -26.62
N ALA A 123 1.60 5.02 -27.87
CA ALA A 123 1.18 3.77 -28.51
C ALA A 123 2.31 2.73 -28.52
N GLU A 124 3.53 3.16 -28.89
CA GLU A 124 4.72 2.29 -28.92
C GLU A 124 5.09 1.79 -27.52
N GLN A 125 5.02 2.66 -26.52
CA GLN A 125 5.27 2.30 -25.12
C GLN A 125 4.21 1.33 -24.60
N PHE A 126 2.94 1.50 -24.99
CA PHE A 126 1.86 0.59 -24.63
C PHE A 126 2.10 -0.81 -25.23
N ASP A 127 2.48 -0.90 -26.51
CA ASP A 127 2.75 -2.17 -27.15
C ASP A 127 3.98 -2.87 -26.55
N LEU A 128 5.02 -2.12 -26.19
CA LEU A 128 6.18 -2.64 -25.49
C LEU A 128 5.80 -3.19 -24.09
N ALA A 129 5.03 -2.44 -23.32
CA ALA A 129 4.57 -2.88 -22.00
C ALA A 129 3.74 -4.16 -22.09
N LYS A 130 2.84 -4.27 -23.10
CA LYS A 130 2.09 -5.50 -23.34
C LYS A 130 2.99 -6.70 -23.67
N ALA A 131 4.04 -6.47 -24.47
CA ALA A 131 4.99 -7.53 -24.82
C ALA A 131 5.77 -8.00 -23.58
N GLU A 132 6.26 -7.09 -22.76
CA GLU A 132 6.98 -7.40 -21.52
C GLU A 132 6.09 -8.19 -20.53
N LEU A 133 4.87 -7.72 -20.29
CA LEU A 133 3.91 -8.40 -19.39
C LEU A 133 3.41 -9.72 -19.96
N GLY A 134 3.33 -9.88 -21.27
CA GLY A 134 2.96 -11.14 -21.94
C GLY A 134 4.08 -12.18 -21.96
N ALA A 135 5.33 -11.77 -21.89
CA ALA A 135 6.50 -12.63 -21.83
C ALA A 135 6.79 -13.18 -20.42
N ALA A 136 6.22 -12.57 -19.39
CA ALA A 136 6.37 -12.97 -17.98
C ALA A 136 5.38 -14.10 -17.58
N LYS A 137 5.29 -15.16 -18.40
CA LYS A 137 4.49 -16.37 -18.09
C LYS A 137 5.37 -17.46 -17.51
#